data_b0930a8e1c809ad6909211b2eafdbd40
#
_entry.id   b0930a8e1c809ad6909211b2eafdbd40
#
_cell.length_a   1.000
_cell.length_b   1.000
_cell.length_c   1.000
_cell.angle_alpha   90.00
_cell.angle_beta   90.00
_cell.angle_gamma   90.00
#
_symmetry.space_group_name_H-M   'P 1'
#
loop_
_entity.id
_entity.type
_entity.pdbx_description
1 polymer ?
#
loop_
_entity_poly.entity_id
_entity_poly.type
_entity_poly.pdbx_seq_one_letter_code
_entity_poly.pdbx_strand_id
1 'polypeptide(L)'
;MQRLSLGVPELDQAILGGIPKGSLVLVLGPPGAGKSILGKLFLHTGLVAGVQTFMVSTAEADQAIAETMAMFRWTAGVPERVHVLDCYSWRLGGKRSKYSVPLTSLTEVSVSLSKLFDDYKIHPEGNERLVVDSFTDFVKYVGVDKSLKFLDYLRQKLRENGVTGMLMLEEGVHAPRTIAAVEYSTDGTIRMKVSEQGRFMMASRMQATPLAQKWIQFTIGK
;
A
#
# COMPACT_ATOMS: atom_id res chain seq x y z
N MET A 1 6.47 20.86 3.44
CA MET A 1 5.84 19.74 2.72
C MET A 1 5.09 18.90 3.75
N GLN A 2 3.80 18.68 3.56
CA GLN A 2 2.97 17.87 4.47
C GLN A 2 3.37 16.39 4.38
N ARG A 3 3.33 15.69 5.51
CA ARG A 3 3.70 14.27 5.62
C ARG A 3 2.63 13.49 6.37
N LEU A 4 2.47 12.23 6.02
CA LEU A 4 1.51 11.32 6.62
C LEU A 4 2.27 10.21 7.38
N SER A 5 1.98 10.08 8.67
CA SER A 5 2.56 9.04 9.54
C SER A 5 2.21 7.65 9.04
N LEU A 6 3.16 6.71 9.13
CA LEU A 6 2.92 5.30 8.86
C LEU A 6 2.33 4.55 10.08
N GLY A 7 2.40 5.17 11.26
CA GLY A 7 2.06 4.52 12.53
C GLY A 7 3.20 3.74 13.18
N VAL A 8 4.43 3.95 12.70
CA VAL A 8 5.66 3.39 13.27
C VAL A 8 6.56 4.56 13.67
N PRO A 9 6.56 4.98 14.96
CA PRO A 9 7.19 6.22 15.41
C PRO A 9 8.66 6.35 15.00
N GLU A 10 9.44 5.27 15.12
CA GLU A 10 10.87 5.29 14.78
C GLU A 10 11.09 5.44 13.27
N LEU A 11 10.23 4.85 12.44
CA LEU A 11 10.30 4.99 10.99
C LEU A 11 9.82 6.38 10.57
N ASP A 12 8.74 6.87 11.17
CA ASP A 12 8.24 8.22 10.94
C ASP A 12 9.30 9.27 11.28
N GLN A 13 9.98 9.13 12.41
CA GLN A 13 11.09 10.00 12.79
C GLN A 13 12.24 9.95 11.76
N ALA A 14 12.61 8.75 11.30
CA ALA A 14 13.68 8.56 10.31
C ALA A 14 13.37 9.22 8.95
N ILE A 15 12.09 9.46 8.65
CA ILE A 15 11.62 10.11 7.42
C ILE A 15 10.93 11.46 7.68
N LEU A 16 11.35 12.16 8.73
CA LEU A 16 10.89 13.52 9.07
C LEU A 16 9.37 13.65 9.29
N GLY A 17 8.76 12.64 9.92
CA GLY A 17 7.35 12.65 10.33
C GLY A 17 6.41 11.87 9.42
N GLY A 18 6.92 11.12 8.45
CA GLY A 18 6.11 10.25 7.61
C GLY A 18 6.34 10.41 6.11
N ILE A 19 5.49 9.77 5.33
CA ILE A 19 5.54 9.81 3.85
C ILE A 19 5.10 11.20 3.35
N PRO A 20 5.79 11.81 2.36
CA PRO A 20 5.33 13.04 1.72
C PRO A 20 3.94 12.84 1.10
N LYS A 21 3.02 13.79 1.34
CA LYS A 21 1.67 13.75 0.79
C LYS A 21 1.69 13.63 -0.74
N GLY A 22 0.79 12.81 -1.28
CA GLY A 22 0.67 12.56 -2.71
C GLY A 22 1.77 11.67 -3.30
N SER A 23 2.65 11.09 -2.47
CA SER A 23 3.68 10.15 -2.91
C SER A 23 3.14 8.72 -2.99
N LEU A 24 3.75 7.92 -3.85
CA LEU A 24 3.60 6.47 -3.89
C LEU A 24 4.92 5.83 -3.41
N VAL A 25 4.87 5.08 -2.31
CA VAL A 25 6.04 4.47 -1.68
C VAL A 25 6.00 2.95 -1.83
N LEU A 26 7.08 2.37 -2.33
CA LEU A 26 7.28 0.93 -2.40
C LEU A 26 7.66 0.38 -1.03
N VAL A 27 7.02 -0.72 -0.63
CA VAL A 27 7.43 -1.57 0.48
C VAL A 27 7.92 -2.90 -0.09
N LEU A 28 9.23 -3.12 0.00
CA LEU A 28 9.92 -4.27 -0.56
C LEU A 28 10.46 -5.16 0.55
N GLY A 29 10.27 -6.46 0.46
CA GLY A 29 10.84 -7.43 1.39
C GLY A 29 10.35 -8.85 1.16
N PRO A 30 10.96 -9.86 1.81
CA PRO A 30 10.60 -11.26 1.63
C PRO A 30 9.21 -11.58 2.21
N PRO A 31 8.66 -12.78 1.89
CA PRO A 31 7.48 -13.31 2.55
C PRO A 31 7.62 -13.28 4.08
N GLY A 32 6.55 -12.97 4.79
CA GLY A 32 6.55 -12.93 6.26
C GLY A 32 7.26 -11.73 6.90
N ALA A 33 7.81 -10.79 6.11
CA ALA A 33 8.44 -9.58 6.64
C ALA A 33 7.48 -8.61 7.32
N GLY A 34 6.15 -8.73 7.07
CA GLY A 34 5.14 -7.86 7.69
C GLY A 34 4.66 -6.71 6.79
N LYS A 35 4.91 -6.78 5.48
CA LYS A 35 4.51 -5.75 4.51
C LYS A 35 3.00 -5.43 4.58
N SER A 36 2.15 -6.46 4.49
CA SER A 36 0.68 -6.31 4.54
C SER A 36 0.21 -5.73 5.88
N ILE A 37 0.89 -6.07 6.98
CA ILE A 37 0.59 -5.50 8.30
C ILE A 37 0.96 -4.02 8.34
N LEU A 38 2.13 -3.64 7.80
CA LEU A 38 2.52 -2.23 7.69
C LEU A 38 1.53 -1.43 6.83
N GLY A 39 1.04 -2.00 5.73
CA GLY A 39 0.03 -1.39 4.90
C GLY A 39 -1.29 -1.16 5.64
N LYS A 40 -1.79 -2.19 6.35
CA LYS A 40 -3.01 -2.07 7.16
C LYS A 40 -2.85 -1.07 8.32
N LEU A 41 -1.67 -1.02 8.95
CA LEU A 41 -1.36 -0.01 9.96
C LEU A 41 -1.39 1.40 9.38
N PHE A 42 -0.83 1.60 8.18
CA PHE A 42 -0.89 2.88 7.48
C PHE A 42 -2.34 3.31 7.18
N LEU A 43 -3.21 2.38 6.76
CA LEU A 43 -4.64 2.66 6.61
C LEU A 43 -5.29 3.00 7.95
N HIS A 44 -5.01 2.24 9.00
CA HIS A 44 -5.54 2.50 10.34
C HIS A 44 -5.20 3.90 10.85
N THR A 45 -3.95 4.37 10.68
CA THR A 45 -3.59 5.75 11.08
C THR A 45 -4.38 6.81 10.31
N GLY A 46 -4.79 6.52 9.07
CA GLY A 46 -5.73 7.36 8.32
C GLY A 46 -7.13 7.34 8.91
N LEU A 47 -7.65 6.15 9.24
CA LEU A 47 -8.96 6.01 9.88
C LEU A 47 -9.05 6.77 11.20
N VAL A 48 -8.01 6.67 12.04
CA VAL A 48 -7.92 7.42 13.30
C VAL A 48 -7.92 8.94 13.06
N ALA A 49 -7.30 9.38 11.96
CA ALA A 49 -7.31 10.78 11.54
C ALA A 49 -8.65 11.21 10.86
N GLY A 50 -9.62 10.31 10.73
CA GLY A 50 -10.94 10.61 10.17
C GLY A 50 -10.97 10.74 8.65
N VAL A 51 -9.94 10.26 7.93
CA VAL A 51 -9.89 10.32 6.46
C VAL A 51 -10.31 9.01 5.81
N GLN A 52 -10.74 9.07 4.55
CA GLN A 52 -11.06 7.89 3.76
C GLN A 52 -9.78 7.09 3.47
N THR A 53 -9.87 5.78 3.52
CA THR A 53 -8.76 4.88 3.23
C THR A 53 -9.17 3.81 2.24
N PHE A 54 -8.26 3.49 1.33
CA PHE A 54 -8.50 2.62 0.19
C PHE A 54 -7.49 1.48 0.14
N MET A 55 -7.94 0.32 -0.28
CA MET A 55 -7.07 -0.83 -0.51
C MET A 55 -7.39 -1.50 -1.85
N VAL A 56 -6.40 -1.66 -2.70
CA VAL A 56 -6.46 -2.56 -3.85
C VAL A 56 -5.89 -3.90 -3.39
N SER A 57 -6.74 -4.88 -3.20
CA SER A 57 -6.36 -6.19 -2.67
C SER A 57 -6.30 -7.24 -3.78
N THR A 58 -5.16 -7.91 -3.91
CA THR A 58 -4.97 -9.05 -4.81
C THR A 58 -4.68 -10.35 -4.05
N ALA A 59 -4.45 -10.27 -2.73
CA ALA A 59 -3.99 -11.38 -1.90
C ALA A 59 -5.09 -11.92 -0.97
N GLU A 60 -6.08 -11.10 -0.62
CA GLU A 60 -7.13 -11.45 0.34
C GLU A 60 -8.44 -10.72 0.04
N ALA A 61 -9.56 -11.30 0.46
CA ALA A 61 -10.90 -10.70 0.34
C ALA A 61 -11.16 -9.68 1.46
N ASP A 62 -12.14 -8.79 1.26
CA ASP A 62 -12.58 -7.76 2.23
C ASP A 62 -12.72 -8.27 3.66
N GLN A 63 -13.37 -9.44 3.81
CA GLN A 63 -13.61 -10.03 5.12
C GLN A 63 -12.30 -10.36 5.85
N ALA A 64 -11.32 -10.95 5.15
CA ALA A 64 -10.03 -11.30 5.75
C ALA A 64 -9.22 -10.03 6.15
N ILE A 65 -9.36 -8.94 5.38
CA ILE A 65 -8.78 -7.65 5.72
C ILE A 65 -9.39 -7.13 7.02
N ALA A 66 -10.73 -7.13 7.12
CA ALA A 66 -11.46 -6.68 8.30
C ALA A 66 -11.12 -7.53 9.54
N GLU A 67 -11.05 -8.86 9.40
CA GLU A 67 -10.68 -9.77 10.48
C GLU A 67 -9.27 -9.50 10.99
N THR A 68 -8.30 -9.29 10.07
CA THR A 68 -6.92 -8.94 10.44
C THR A 68 -6.87 -7.61 11.21
N MET A 69 -7.57 -6.58 10.74
CA MET A 69 -7.62 -5.29 11.42
C MET A 69 -8.29 -5.39 12.80
N ALA A 70 -9.34 -6.18 12.93
CA ALA A 70 -10.01 -6.45 14.21
C ALA A 70 -9.09 -7.18 15.20
N MET A 71 -8.31 -8.17 14.73
CA MET A 71 -7.33 -8.89 15.56
C MET A 71 -6.29 -7.96 16.20
N PHE A 72 -5.89 -6.90 15.49
CA PHE A 72 -5.00 -5.85 16.00
C PHE A 72 -5.74 -4.73 16.73
N ARG A 73 -7.07 -4.83 16.92
CA ARG A 73 -7.94 -3.80 17.51
C ARG A 73 -7.93 -2.46 16.76
N TRP A 74 -7.59 -2.46 15.50
CA TRP A 74 -7.51 -1.25 14.67
C TRP A 74 -8.89 -0.75 14.21
N THR A 75 -9.95 -1.48 14.49
CA THR A 75 -11.32 -1.08 14.20
C THR A 75 -12.05 -0.50 15.44
N ALA A 76 -11.41 -0.52 16.63
CA ALA A 76 -12.01 -0.06 17.85
C ALA A 76 -12.26 1.46 17.82
N GLY A 77 -13.52 1.87 17.87
CA GLY A 77 -13.91 3.28 17.86
C GLY A 77 -13.86 3.97 16.50
N VAL A 78 -13.57 3.22 15.42
CA VAL A 78 -13.52 3.75 14.06
C VAL A 78 -14.62 3.07 13.24
N PRO A 79 -15.65 3.78 12.74
CA PRO A 79 -16.64 3.20 11.84
C PRO A 79 -15.96 2.72 10.55
N GLU A 80 -16.48 1.64 9.96
CA GLU A 80 -16.00 1.01 8.73
C GLU A 80 -15.69 2.01 7.62
N ARG A 81 -14.40 2.16 7.26
CA ARG A 81 -13.96 3.13 6.25
C ARG A 81 -12.77 2.69 5.40
N VAL A 82 -12.39 1.41 5.43
CA VAL A 82 -11.48 0.86 4.44
C VAL A 82 -12.32 0.45 3.23
N HIS A 83 -12.10 1.13 2.13
CA HIS A 83 -12.81 0.86 0.88
C HIS A 83 -11.93 -0.03 0.01
N VAL A 84 -12.40 -1.27 -0.22
CA VAL A 84 -11.61 -2.29 -0.90
C VAL A 84 -12.03 -2.40 -2.37
N LEU A 85 -11.04 -2.22 -3.26
CA LEU A 85 -11.11 -2.70 -4.64
C LEU A 85 -10.60 -4.14 -4.66
N ASP A 86 -11.54 -5.09 -4.72
CA ASP A 86 -11.25 -6.52 -4.64
C ASP A 86 -10.81 -7.07 -6.00
N CYS A 87 -9.51 -7.26 -6.15
CA CYS A 87 -8.88 -7.93 -7.29
C CYS A 87 -8.50 -9.39 -6.96
N TYR A 88 -9.01 -9.97 -5.87
CA TYR A 88 -8.73 -11.32 -5.42
C TYR A 88 -9.87 -12.31 -5.67
N SER A 89 -11.10 -11.97 -5.26
CA SER A 89 -12.24 -12.90 -5.20
C SER A 89 -12.69 -13.44 -6.56
N TRP A 90 -12.33 -12.77 -7.67
CA TRP A 90 -12.62 -13.26 -9.02
C TRP A 90 -12.04 -14.66 -9.28
N ARG A 91 -10.97 -15.04 -8.59
CA ARG A 91 -10.31 -16.36 -8.71
C ARG A 91 -11.14 -17.48 -8.07
N LEU A 92 -11.98 -17.13 -7.12
CA LEU A 92 -12.71 -18.11 -6.30
C LEU A 92 -14.13 -18.38 -6.80
N GLY A 93 -14.61 -17.67 -7.83
CA GLY A 93 -15.98 -17.78 -8.32
C GLY A 93 -17.07 -17.37 -7.31
N GLY A 94 -16.68 -16.74 -6.19
CA GLY A 94 -17.54 -16.37 -5.07
C GLY A 94 -18.36 -15.11 -5.29
N LYS A 95 -19.15 -14.74 -4.27
CA LYS A 95 -19.94 -13.50 -4.25
C LYS A 95 -18.98 -12.29 -4.26
N ARG A 96 -19.14 -11.44 -5.27
CA ARG A 96 -18.28 -10.28 -5.49
C ARG A 96 -18.76 -9.10 -4.65
N SER A 97 -17.83 -8.31 -4.13
CA SER A 97 -18.11 -7.00 -3.54
C SER A 97 -18.57 -6.01 -4.62
N LYS A 98 -19.07 -4.83 -4.21
CA LYS A 98 -19.46 -3.76 -5.15
C LYS A 98 -18.32 -3.36 -6.09
N TYR A 99 -17.10 -3.39 -5.61
CA TYR A 99 -15.88 -3.02 -6.34
C TYR A 99 -14.98 -4.25 -6.52
N SER A 100 -15.48 -5.29 -7.20
CA SER A 100 -14.70 -6.50 -7.51
C SER A 100 -14.41 -6.55 -9.00
N VAL A 101 -13.14 -6.66 -9.36
CA VAL A 101 -12.67 -6.70 -10.75
C VAL A 101 -11.58 -7.75 -10.93
N PRO A 102 -11.52 -8.40 -12.11
CA PRO A 102 -10.44 -9.32 -12.40
C PRO A 102 -9.12 -8.57 -12.60
N LEU A 103 -8.04 -9.08 -12.01
CA LEU A 103 -6.71 -8.50 -12.17
C LEU A 103 -6.17 -8.60 -13.61
N THR A 104 -6.78 -9.41 -14.45
CA THR A 104 -6.38 -9.60 -15.84
C THR A 104 -6.63 -8.39 -16.75
N SER A 105 -7.46 -7.44 -16.29
CA SER A 105 -7.79 -6.21 -17.02
C SER A 105 -7.38 -4.96 -16.23
N LEU A 106 -6.19 -4.43 -16.49
CA LEU A 106 -5.72 -3.19 -15.84
C LEU A 106 -6.59 -1.98 -16.16
N THR A 107 -7.25 -1.98 -17.32
CA THR A 107 -8.23 -0.93 -17.68
C THR A 107 -9.42 -0.97 -16.72
N GLU A 108 -9.97 -2.15 -16.44
CA GLU A 108 -11.07 -2.30 -15.49
C GLU A 108 -10.63 -1.92 -14.06
N VAL A 109 -9.42 -2.30 -13.64
CA VAL A 109 -8.85 -1.89 -12.36
C VAL A 109 -8.74 -0.36 -12.27
N SER A 110 -8.24 0.29 -13.32
CA SER A 110 -8.09 1.75 -13.37
C SER A 110 -9.43 2.48 -13.32
N VAL A 111 -10.42 2.01 -14.10
CA VAL A 111 -11.78 2.58 -14.12
C VAL A 111 -12.47 2.39 -12.77
N SER A 112 -12.36 1.21 -12.17
CA SER A 112 -12.98 0.91 -10.88
C SER A 112 -12.32 1.69 -9.74
N LEU A 113 -10.99 1.91 -9.78
CA LEU A 113 -10.31 2.77 -8.82
C LEU A 113 -10.77 4.23 -8.93
N SER A 114 -10.93 4.74 -10.16
CA SER A 114 -11.45 6.09 -10.37
C SER A 114 -12.87 6.23 -9.84
N LYS A 115 -13.74 5.26 -10.16
CA LYS A 115 -15.11 5.22 -9.63
C LYS A 115 -15.15 5.15 -8.11
N LEU A 116 -14.27 4.37 -7.50
CA LEU A 116 -14.15 4.28 -6.05
C LEU A 116 -13.80 5.65 -5.44
N PHE A 117 -12.88 6.38 -6.04
CA PHE A 117 -12.50 7.73 -5.61
C PHE A 117 -13.65 8.73 -5.77
N ASP A 118 -14.39 8.67 -6.88
CA ASP A 118 -15.55 9.53 -7.15
C ASP A 118 -16.70 9.27 -6.18
N ASP A 119 -17.03 7.99 -5.92
CA ASP A 119 -18.11 7.58 -5.02
C ASP A 119 -17.85 8.06 -3.57
N TYR A 120 -16.59 8.11 -3.15
CA TYR A 120 -16.20 8.58 -1.80
C TYR A 120 -15.72 10.03 -1.75
N LYS A 121 -15.86 10.77 -2.86
CA LYS A 121 -15.65 12.22 -2.95
C LYS A 121 -14.32 12.66 -2.33
N ILE A 122 -13.22 12.03 -2.75
CA ILE A 122 -11.90 12.43 -2.26
C ILE A 122 -11.55 13.83 -2.74
N HIS A 123 -10.80 14.56 -1.91
CA HIS A 123 -10.37 15.91 -2.20
C HIS A 123 -8.84 16.01 -2.32
N PRO A 124 -8.31 16.78 -3.29
CA PRO A 124 -6.86 16.95 -3.44
C PRO A 124 -6.17 17.53 -2.20
N GLU A 125 -6.92 18.28 -1.39
CA GLU A 125 -6.47 18.83 -0.10
C GLU A 125 -6.47 17.80 1.05
N GLY A 126 -7.16 16.65 0.86
CA GLY A 126 -7.31 15.59 1.86
C GLY A 126 -6.01 14.86 2.18
N ASN A 127 -6.09 13.95 3.13
CA ASN A 127 -4.98 13.10 3.57
C ASN A 127 -5.30 11.61 3.37
N GLU A 128 -6.11 11.33 2.35
CA GLU A 128 -6.55 9.99 1.99
C GLU A 128 -5.37 9.07 1.72
N ARG A 129 -5.58 7.79 1.97
CA ARG A 129 -4.53 6.78 1.89
C ARG A 129 -4.95 5.62 1.01
N LEU A 130 -4.01 5.12 0.23
CA LEU A 130 -4.17 3.92 -0.58
C LEU A 130 -3.09 2.89 -0.26
N VAL A 131 -3.47 1.63 -0.17
CA VAL A 131 -2.53 0.50 -0.16
C VAL A 131 -2.82 -0.42 -1.33
N VAL A 132 -1.80 -0.84 -2.07
CA VAL A 132 -1.87 -1.90 -3.08
C VAL A 132 -1.14 -3.12 -2.53
N ASP A 133 -1.89 -4.17 -2.21
CA ASP A 133 -1.39 -5.42 -1.65
C ASP A 133 -1.96 -6.65 -2.42
N SER A 134 -1.19 -7.23 -3.33
CA SER A 134 0.22 -7.01 -3.61
C SER A 134 0.44 -6.68 -5.09
N PHE A 135 1.41 -5.82 -5.39
CA PHE A 135 1.83 -5.53 -6.76
C PHE A 135 2.57 -6.70 -7.42
N THR A 136 3.05 -7.63 -6.63
CA THR A 136 3.61 -8.91 -7.10
C THR A 136 2.64 -9.63 -8.04
N ASP A 137 1.35 -9.66 -7.70
CA ASP A 137 0.32 -10.29 -8.52
C ASP A 137 0.07 -9.53 -9.83
N PHE A 138 0.14 -8.21 -9.82
CA PHE A 138 0.07 -7.42 -11.06
C PHE A 138 1.15 -7.87 -12.04
N VAL A 139 2.40 -7.91 -11.60
CA VAL A 139 3.53 -8.36 -12.44
C VAL A 139 3.35 -9.81 -12.91
N LYS A 140 2.85 -10.69 -12.04
CA LYS A 140 2.63 -12.11 -12.32
C LYS A 140 1.53 -12.36 -13.36
N TYR A 141 0.39 -11.67 -13.26
CA TYR A 141 -0.79 -11.98 -14.09
C TYR A 141 -0.86 -11.16 -15.38
N VAL A 142 -0.33 -9.95 -15.40
CA VAL A 142 -0.42 -9.06 -16.58
C VAL A 142 0.93 -8.75 -17.22
N GLY A 143 2.02 -9.15 -16.58
CA GLY A 143 3.39 -8.94 -17.07
C GLY A 143 4.00 -7.59 -16.67
N VAL A 144 5.32 -7.49 -16.78
CA VAL A 144 6.12 -6.35 -16.29
C VAL A 144 5.71 -5.05 -16.96
N ASP A 145 5.71 -5.00 -18.30
CA ASP A 145 5.51 -3.74 -19.04
C ASP A 145 4.14 -3.10 -18.79
N LYS A 146 3.09 -3.93 -18.75
CA LYS A 146 1.73 -3.45 -18.44
C LYS A 146 1.63 -2.99 -17.01
N SER A 147 2.26 -3.70 -16.08
CA SER A 147 2.26 -3.34 -14.66
C SER A 147 2.99 -2.02 -14.42
N LEU A 148 4.12 -1.76 -15.11
CA LEU A 148 4.83 -0.49 -15.02
C LEU A 148 3.99 0.67 -15.58
N LYS A 149 3.32 0.49 -16.71
CA LYS A 149 2.38 1.51 -17.24
C LYS A 149 1.23 1.80 -16.27
N PHE A 150 0.69 0.77 -15.61
CA PHE A 150 -0.32 0.95 -14.58
C PHE A 150 0.24 1.69 -13.36
N LEU A 151 1.49 1.43 -12.98
CA LEU A 151 2.16 2.11 -11.88
C LEU A 151 2.34 3.61 -12.15
N ASP A 152 2.72 3.97 -13.38
CA ASP A 152 2.82 5.38 -13.80
C ASP A 152 1.46 6.07 -13.75
N TYR A 153 0.40 5.42 -14.27
CA TYR A 153 -0.98 5.90 -14.15
C TYR A 153 -1.38 6.08 -12.67
N LEU A 154 -1.15 5.06 -11.84
CA LEU A 154 -1.51 5.09 -10.42
C LEU A 154 -0.83 6.27 -9.71
N ARG A 155 0.48 6.43 -9.92
CA ARG A 155 1.26 7.52 -9.34
C ARG A 155 0.72 8.90 -9.72
N GLN A 156 0.37 9.10 -10.99
CA GLN A 156 -0.25 10.34 -11.45
C GLN A 156 -1.62 10.55 -10.80
N LYS A 157 -2.48 9.52 -10.82
CA LYS A 157 -3.82 9.56 -10.20
C LYS A 157 -3.78 9.92 -8.72
N LEU A 158 -2.83 9.37 -7.97
CA LEU A 158 -2.65 9.68 -6.56
C LEU A 158 -2.26 11.15 -6.35
N ARG A 159 -1.33 11.67 -7.14
CA ARG A 159 -0.92 13.08 -7.07
C ARG A 159 -2.04 14.05 -7.38
N GLU A 160 -2.80 13.80 -8.44
CA GLU A 160 -3.95 14.64 -8.85
C GLU A 160 -5.03 14.70 -7.77
N ASN A 161 -5.20 13.63 -7.02
CA ASN A 161 -6.23 13.52 -5.98
C ASN A 161 -5.69 13.73 -4.55
N GLY A 162 -4.43 14.07 -4.37
CA GLY A 162 -3.83 14.28 -3.06
C GLY A 162 -3.72 13.02 -2.18
N VAL A 163 -3.95 11.83 -2.76
CA VAL A 163 -3.89 10.55 -2.06
C VAL A 163 -2.45 10.10 -1.90
N THR A 164 -2.09 9.61 -0.72
CA THR A 164 -0.76 9.03 -0.46
C THR A 164 -0.84 7.51 -0.48
N GLY A 165 0.04 6.88 -1.25
CA GLY A 165 -0.01 5.45 -1.51
C GLY A 165 1.17 4.65 -0.99
N MET A 166 0.90 3.38 -0.64
CA MET A 166 1.91 2.33 -0.42
C MET A 166 1.67 1.16 -1.37
N LEU A 167 2.75 0.62 -1.90
CA LEU A 167 2.76 -0.49 -2.86
C LEU A 167 3.57 -1.64 -2.29
N MET A 168 2.95 -2.81 -2.07
CA MET A 168 3.64 -3.99 -1.54
C MET A 168 4.21 -4.83 -2.68
N LEU A 169 5.51 -5.14 -2.61
CA LEU A 169 6.19 -6.01 -3.57
C LEU A 169 7.00 -7.08 -2.85
N GLU A 170 6.89 -8.32 -3.32
CA GLU A 170 7.62 -9.45 -2.79
C GLU A 170 9.05 -9.48 -3.33
N GLU A 171 10.03 -9.49 -2.44
CA GLU A 171 11.43 -9.70 -2.79
C GLU A 171 11.69 -11.19 -3.10
N GLY A 172 12.56 -11.46 -4.09
CA GLY A 172 12.91 -12.83 -4.48
C GLY A 172 11.95 -13.50 -5.47
N VAL A 173 10.80 -12.89 -5.78
CA VAL A 173 9.83 -13.42 -6.76
C VAL A 173 10.08 -12.92 -8.18
N HIS A 174 10.61 -11.71 -8.31
CA HIS A 174 10.85 -11.05 -9.58
C HIS A 174 12.34 -10.85 -9.87
N ALA A 175 12.67 -10.77 -11.16
CA ALA A 175 14.05 -10.46 -11.57
C ALA A 175 14.51 -9.11 -10.98
N PRO A 176 15.81 -8.97 -10.61
CA PRO A 176 16.33 -7.71 -10.04
C PRO A 176 16.04 -6.47 -10.88
N ARG A 177 16.07 -6.58 -12.21
CA ARG A 177 15.73 -5.48 -13.12
C ARG A 177 14.27 -5.02 -13.00
N THR A 178 13.35 -5.95 -12.74
CA THR A 178 11.93 -5.64 -12.54
C THR A 178 11.73 -4.88 -11.23
N ILE A 179 12.38 -5.33 -10.15
CA ILE A 179 12.38 -4.64 -8.86
C ILE A 179 12.94 -3.23 -9.02
N ALA A 180 14.08 -3.08 -9.68
CA ALA A 180 14.70 -1.78 -9.94
C ALA A 180 13.78 -0.84 -10.76
N ALA A 181 13.05 -1.36 -11.75
CA ALA A 181 12.09 -0.59 -12.53
C ALA A 181 10.91 -0.11 -11.68
N VAL A 182 10.37 -0.96 -10.79
CA VAL A 182 9.31 -0.57 -9.85
C VAL A 182 9.83 0.46 -8.84
N GLU A 183 11.03 0.27 -8.29
CA GLU A 183 11.67 1.26 -7.41
C GLU A 183 11.82 2.62 -8.10
N TYR A 184 12.25 2.63 -9.36
CA TYR A 184 12.40 3.87 -10.15
C TYR A 184 11.06 4.59 -10.35
N SER A 185 9.97 3.84 -10.58
CA SER A 185 8.63 4.38 -10.82
C SER A 185 7.89 4.81 -9.54
N THR A 186 8.51 4.72 -8.35
CA THR A 186 7.93 5.17 -7.08
C THR A 186 8.66 6.38 -6.50
N ASP A 187 8.08 7.06 -5.50
CA ASP A 187 8.65 8.26 -4.87
C ASP A 187 9.55 7.93 -3.68
N GLY A 188 9.47 6.71 -3.18
CA GLY A 188 10.26 6.23 -2.05
C GLY A 188 10.28 4.71 -1.98
N THR A 189 11.19 4.17 -1.16
CA THR A 189 11.28 2.74 -0.90
C THR A 189 11.55 2.50 0.58
N ILE A 190 10.71 1.67 1.19
CA ILE A 190 10.91 1.07 2.50
C ILE A 190 11.29 -0.39 2.27
N ARG A 191 12.46 -0.78 2.74
CA ARG A 191 12.93 -2.17 2.69
C ARG A 191 12.65 -2.86 4.01
N MET A 192 12.20 -4.09 3.93
CA MET A 192 11.97 -4.95 5.09
C MET A 192 12.79 -6.23 4.95
N LYS A 193 13.28 -6.75 6.06
CA LYS A 193 14.00 -8.03 6.11
C LYS A 193 13.64 -8.84 7.34
N VAL A 194 13.84 -10.14 7.23
CA VAL A 194 13.73 -11.10 8.34
C VAL A 194 15.09 -11.75 8.54
N SER A 195 15.52 -11.90 9.78
CA SER A 195 16.72 -12.63 10.18
C SER A 195 16.46 -13.38 11.47
N GLU A 196 17.46 -14.13 11.95
CA GLU A 196 17.39 -14.80 13.26
C GLU A 196 17.19 -13.82 14.42
N GLN A 197 17.66 -12.57 14.27
CA GLN A 197 17.51 -11.50 15.25
C GLN A 197 16.13 -10.83 15.22
N GLY A 198 15.26 -11.18 14.29
CA GLY A 198 13.92 -10.64 14.16
C GLY A 198 13.64 -9.95 12.82
N ARG A 199 12.68 -9.03 12.84
CA ARG A 199 12.24 -8.24 11.68
C ARG A 199 12.80 -6.83 11.74
N PHE A 200 13.17 -6.32 10.56
CA PHE A 200 13.74 -4.99 10.43
C PHE A 200 13.13 -4.26 9.25
N MET A 201 13.01 -2.94 9.36
CA MET A 201 12.62 -2.06 8.27
C MET A 201 13.55 -0.86 8.15
N MET A 202 13.65 -0.29 6.96
CA MET A 202 14.50 0.86 6.68
C MET A 202 13.92 1.66 5.50
N ALA A 203 13.82 2.97 5.62
CA ALA A 203 13.62 3.82 4.46
C ALA A 203 14.95 3.94 3.70
N SER A 204 15.05 3.31 2.54
CA SER A 204 16.26 3.32 1.71
C SER A 204 16.28 4.48 0.72
N ARG A 205 15.10 4.96 0.33
CA ARG A 205 14.89 6.12 -0.55
C ARG A 205 13.58 6.80 -0.19
N MET A 206 13.55 8.12 -0.19
CA MET A 206 12.34 8.91 -0.03
C MET A 206 12.54 10.28 -0.68
N GLN A 207 11.63 10.66 -1.57
CA GLN A 207 11.68 11.96 -2.25
C GLN A 207 11.74 13.12 -1.23
N ALA A 208 12.58 14.10 -1.51
CA ALA A 208 12.73 15.30 -0.68
C ALA A 208 12.97 15.00 0.82
N THR A 209 13.71 13.94 1.12
CA THR A 209 13.98 13.52 2.50
C THR A 209 15.42 13.06 2.64
N PRO A 210 16.26 13.72 3.45
CA PRO A 210 17.56 13.18 3.83
C PRO A 210 17.34 11.95 4.73
N LEU A 211 18.01 10.84 4.42
CA LEU A 211 17.86 9.56 5.10
C LEU A 211 19.17 9.11 5.73
N ALA A 212 19.10 8.67 6.99
CA ALA A 212 20.22 8.03 7.67
C ALA A 212 20.43 6.56 7.26
N GLN A 213 19.50 5.97 6.49
CA GLN A 213 19.50 4.57 6.03
C GLN A 213 19.78 3.55 7.16
N LYS A 214 19.17 3.75 8.31
CA LYS A 214 19.33 2.87 9.48
C LYS A 214 18.23 1.81 9.53
N TRP A 215 18.62 0.56 9.77
CA TRP A 215 17.67 -0.52 10.06
C TRP A 215 17.03 -0.33 11.44
N ILE A 216 15.72 -0.39 11.48
CA ILE A 216 14.89 -0.30 12.67
C ILE A 216 14.32 -1.69 12.92
N GLN A 217 14.62 -2.25 14.11
CA GLN A 217 14.02 -3.51 14.54
C GLN A 217 12.59 -3.28 15.00
N PHE A 218 11.69 -4.19 14.66
CA PHE A 218 10.30 -4.12 15.08
C PHE A 218 9.71 -5.51 15.35
N THR A 219 8.62 -5.52 16.08
CA THR A 219 7.81 -6.72 16.34
C THR A 219 6.40 -6.49 15.85
N ILE A 220 5.75 -7.57 15.37
CA ILE A 220 4.32 -7.55 15.07
C ILE A 220 3.64 -8.04 16.36
N GLY A 221 3.10 -7.11 17.13
CA GLY A 221 2.41 -7.37 18.39
C GLY A 221 0.90 -7.13 18.27
N LYS A 222 0.14 -7.65 19.23
CA LYS A 222 -1.30 -7.36 19.38
C LYS A 222 -1.49 -6.08 20.15
#